data_a820e8059119818c3897815c2217dbb4
#
_entry.id   a820e8059119818c3897815c2217dbb4
#
_cell.length_a   1.000
_cell.length_b   1.000
_cell.length_c   1.000
_cell.angle_alpha   90.00
_cell.angle_beta   90.00
_cell.angle_gamma   90.00
#
_symmetry.space_group_name_H-M   'P 1'
#
loop_
_entity.id
_entity.type
_entity.pdbx_description
1 polymer ?
#
loop_
_entity_poly.entity_id
_entity_poly.type
_entity_poly.pdbx_seq_one_letter_code
_entity_poly.pdbx_strand_id
1 'polypeptide(L)'
;MKKITFLFFVLFAFSVNAQTETQKIQEYLNSNYSTLGITSQDINDWYVESEATSSSTGITNYYVKQRYQGIEIFHAQTNFSIKNGNVVYVANRFESNIAQRVNTTTPAYSILDALSLVYGSFNITPIESFQIQRTIRTNYYQINDAIGINEPVLAKLVYQLNEENKLRLAWDFTFYSPNHKNLWSVRIDAKNGEILEKQDMVVSCSFGKDSDHSKHQHYVPFTKQLFKEESAISVVETQSGSYRVIPYNIESPNHGERQLISTPHNATASPYGWHDTNGVDGAEFTITRGNNTWAKEDRNGTNSVFGAAPNGGAILEFDFPYGGNSAQSTTYTNAATTNLFYMTNVMHDVWYQYGFDEANGNYQANNYGKGG
;
A
#
# COMPACT_ATOMS: atom_id res chain seq x y z
N MET A 1 33.90 56.70 48.73
CA MET A 1 32.64 56.64 47.93
C MET A 1 32.91 55.86 46.68
N LYS A 2 32.48 54.58 46.65
CA LYS A 2 32.62 53.69 45.46
C LYS A 2 31.35 53.80 44.61
N LYS A 3 31.50 54.22 43.35
CA LYS A 3 30.41 54.30 42.38
C LYS A 3 30.24 52.91 41.80
N ILE A 4 29.06 52.26 42.02
CA ILE A 4 28.64 51.01 41.41
C ILE A 4 27.91 51.36 40.11
N THR A 5 28.53 51.04 38.99
CA THR A 5 27.90 51.19 37.66
C THR A 5 27.08 49.91 37.39
N PHE A 6 25.77 50.06 37.33
CA PHE A 6 24.85 48.98 37.00
C PHE A 6 24.78 48.84 35.47
N LEU A 7 25.35 47.78 34.95
CA LEU A 7 25.26 47.44 33.52
C LEU A 7 23.99 46.66 33.25
N PHE A 8 22.99 47.28 32.64
CA PHE A 8 21.76 46.66 32.22
C PHE A 8 22.04 45.85 30.94
N PHE A 9 22.12 44.48 31.03
CA PHE A 9 22.13 43.60 29.89
C PHE A 9 20.67 43.36 29.45
N VAL A 10 20.24 44.05 28.38
CA VAL A 10 18.97 43.75 27.71
C VAL A 10 19.16 42.50 26.85
N LEU A 11 18.73 41.34 27.38
CA LEU A 11 18.60 40.10 26.62
C LEU A 11 17.40 40.26 25.67
N PHE A 12 17.67 40.60 24.41
CA PHE A 12 16.70 40.41 23.32
C PHE A 12 16.59 38.89 23.07
N ALA A 13 15.58 38.25 23.68
CA ALA A 13 15.15 36.93 23.32
C ALA A 13 14.49 37.03 21.93
N PHE A 14 15.24 36.70 20.88
CA PHE A 14 14.64 36.38 19.59
C PHE A 14 13.85 35.09 19.75
N SER A 15 12.55 35.19 19.94
CA SER A 15 11.63 34.07 19.78
C SER A 15 11.66 33.70 18.30
N VAL A 16 12.50 32.74 17.92
CA VAL A 16 12.41 32.09 16.63
C VAL A 16 11.14 31.22 16.71
N ASN A 17 10.02 31.76 16.24
CA ASN A 17 8.83 30.98 16.01
C ASN A 17 9.15 29.99 14.86
N ALA A 18 9.53 28.77 15.18
CA ALA A 18 9.60 27.71 14.19
C ALA A 18 8.17 27.52 13.66
N GLN A 19 7.96 27.82 12.38
CA GLN A 19 6.68 27.56 11.72
C GLN A 19 6.36 26.08 11.79
N THR A 20 5.11 25.77 12.15
CA THR A 20 4.65 24.38 12.10
C THR A 20 4.57 23.91 10.65
N GLU A 21 4.73 22.60 10.41
CA GLU A 21 4.65 22.03 9.07
C GLU A 21 3.29 22.31 8.41
N THR A 22 2.22 22.38 9.20
CA THR A 22 0.89 22.80 8.75
C THR A 22 0.89 24.25 8.21
N GLN A 23 1.61 25.16 8.84
CA GLN A 23 1.75 26.54 8.34
C GLN A 23 2.49 26.58 7.01
N LYS A 24 3.55 25.79 6.84
CA LYS A 24 4.31 25.70 5.59
C LYS A 24 3.46 25.14 4.44
N ILE A 25 2.64 24.13 4.71
CA ILE A 25 1.68 23.60 3.73
C ILE A 25 0.68 24.69 3.32
N GLN A 26 0.12 25.43 4.29
CA GLN A 26 -0.83 26.50 4.00
C GLN A 26 -0.18 27.65 3.20
N GLU A 27 1.03 28.05 3.52
CA GLU A 27 1.78 29.07 2.76
C GLU A 27 2.06 28.61 1.32
N TYR A 28 2.43 27.34 1.15
CA TYR A 28 2.61 26.77 -0.18
C TYR A 28 1.31 26.81 -0.97
N LEU A 29 0.19 26.38 -0.37
CA LEU A 29 -1.13 26.42 -0.99
C LEU A 29 -1.53 27.83 -1.36
N ASN A 30 -1.35 28.81 -0.47
CA ASN A 30 -1.64 30.23 -0.70
C ASN A 30 -0.84 30.81 -1.88
N SER A 31 0.36 30.33 -2.11
CA SER A 31 1.23 30.81 -3.19
C SER A 31 1.05 30.09 -4.51
N ASN A 32 0.46 28.87 -4.49
CA ASN A 32 0.46 27.98 -5.65
C ASN A 32 -0.91 27.45 -6.05
N TYR A 33 -2.03 27.85 -5.41
CA TYR A 33 -3.35 27.31 -5.69
C TYR A 33 -3.73 27.38 -7.18
N SER A 34 -3.39 28.49 -7.86
CA SER A 34 -3.71 28.64 -9.30
C SER A 34 -2.90 27.66 -10.17
N THR A 35 -1.64 27.42 -9.86
CA THR A 35 -0.79 26.44 -10.55
C THR A 35 -1.28 25.00 -10.30
N LEU A 36 -1.86 24.76 -9.11
CA LEU A 36 -2.47 23.48 -8.76
C LEU A 36 -3.86 23.28 -9.39
N GLY A 37 -4.39 24.28 -10.11
CA GLY A 37 -5.71 24.22 -10.77
C GLY A 37 -6.91 24.32 -9.82
N ILE A 38 -6.71 24.89 -8.62
CA ILE A 38 -7.74 25.07 -7.58
C ILE A 38 -7.93 26.57 -7.27
N THR A 39 -8.97 26.93 -6.54
CA THR A 39 -9.24 28.31 -6.16
C THR A 39 -8.72 28.62 -4.76
N SER A 40 -8.60 29.93 -4.45
CA SER A 40 -8.22 30.37 -3.10
C SER A 40 -9.24 29.99 -2.02
N GLN A 41 -10.48 29.66 -2.39
CA GLN A 41 -11.49 29.20 -1.45
C GLN A 41 -11.33 27.69 -1.13
N ASP A 42 -10.81 26.90 -2.07
CA ASP A 42 -10.70 25.44 -1.97
C ASP A 42 -9.55 25.00 -1.06
N ILE A 43 -8.65 25.91 -0.68
CA ILE A 43 -7.49 25.64 0.19
C ILE A 43 -7.70 26.00 1.66
N ASN A 44 -8.92 26.39 2.06
CA ASN A 44 -9.18 26.92 3.40
C ASN A 44 -9.57 25.85 4.42
N ASP A 45 -9.98 24.66 3.96
CA ASP A 45 -10.42 23.58 4.85
C ASP A 45 -9.78 22.26 4.44
N TRP A 46 -8.80 21.83 5.25
CA TRP A 46 -8.06 20.59 5.07
C TRP A 46 -7.44 20.15 6.41
N TYR A 47 -6.92 18.93 6.47
CA TYR A 47 -6.19 18.44 7.64
C TYR A 47 -5.13 17.41 7.21
N VAL A 48 -4.09 17.25 8.05
CA VAL A 48 -3.11 16.17 7.89
C VAL A 48 -3.73 14.88 8.44
N GLU A 49 -3.90 13.88 7.59
CA GLU A 49 -4.40 12.57 7.98
C GLU A 49 -3.30 11.71 8.58
N SER A 50 -2.13 11.74 7.96
CA SER A 50 -0.95 11.00 8.42
C SER A 50 0.33 11.61 7.86
N GLU A 51 1.46 11.22 8.45
CA GLU A 51 2.79 11.60 7.99
C GLU A 51 3.73 10.40 8.04
N ALA A 52 4.74 10.41 7.17
CA ALA A 52 5.78 9.39 7.12
C ALA A 52 7.13 10.04 6.79
N THR A 53 8.14 9.80 7.63
CA THR A 53 9.50 10.33 7.44
C THR A 53 10.43 9.23 6.95
N SER A 54 11.13 9.50 5.85
CA SER A 54 12.23 8.66 5.36
C SER A 54 13.52 9.01 6.09
N SER A 55 14.06 8.07 6.85
CA SER A 55 15.33 8.26 7.57
C SER A 55 16.53 8.41 6.63
N SER A 56 16.50 7.80 5.45
CA SER A 56 17.60 7.86 4.47
C SER A 56 17.66 9.19 3.73
N THR A 57 16.51 9.78 3.39
CA THR A 57 16.46 11.03 2.61
C THR A 57 16.21 12.28 3.46
N GLY A 58 15.70 12.12 4.68
CA GLY A 58 15.26 13.22 5.54
C GLY A 58 14.00 13.93 5.00
N ILE A 59 13.24 13.28 4.11
CA ILE A 59 11.98 13.80 3.59
C ILE A 59 10.83 13.28 4.46
N THR A 60 9.95 14.18 4.87
CA THR A 60 8.66 13.84 5.49
C THR A 60 7.55 14.05 4.47
N ASN A 61 6.74 13.01 4.25
CA ASN A 61 5.56 13.07 3.42
C ASN A 61 4.33 13.28 4.31
N TYR A 62 3.56 14.32 4.01
CA TYR A 62 2.30 14.65 4.69
C TYR A 62 1.14 14.31 3.77
N TYR A 63 0.26 13.41 4.21
CA TYR A 63 -0.97 13.04 3.51
C TYR A 63 -2.10 13.93 4.00
N VAL A 64 -2.55 14.83 3.13
CA VAL A 64 -3.47 15.91 3.47
C VAL A 64 -4.82 15.68 2.81
N LYS A 65 -5.89 15.66 3.60
CA LYS A 65 -7.27 15.52 3.13
C LYS A 65 -7.95 16.87 3.00
N GLN A 66 -8.59 17.10 1.88
CA GLN A 66 -9.42 18.29 1.64
C GLN A 66 -10.82 18.11 2.25
N ARG A 67 -11.36 19.19 2.78
CA ARG A 67 -12.71 19.23 3.34
C ARG A 67 -13.47 20.45 2.81
N TYR A 68 -14.76 20.41 2.98
CA TYR A 68 -15.63 21.56 2.82
C TYR A 68 -16.58 21.63 4.00
N GLN A 69 -16.54 22.73 4.76
CA GLN A 69 -17.30 22.93 6.01
C GLN A 69 -17.12 21.75 7.00
N GLY A 70 -15.90 21.28 7.17
CA GLY A 70 -15.54 20.20 8.06
C GLY A 70 -15.88 18.79 7.56
N ILE A 71 -16.46 18.64 6.38
CA ILE A 71 -16.79 17.35 5.76
C ILE A 71 -15.74 17.00 4.71
N GLU A 72 -15.18 15.79 4.81
CA GLU A 72 -14.12 15.28 3.95
C GLU A 72 -14.62 15.09 2.51
N ILE A 73 -13.80 15.45 1.52
CA ILE A 73 -14.06 15.11 0.12
C ILE A 73 -13.38 13.78 -0.17
N PHE A 74 -14.17 12.77 -0.51
CA PHE A 74 -13.67 11.44 -0.76
C PHE A 74 -12.70 11.43 -1.96
N HIS A 75 -11.54 10.80 -1.81
CA HIS A 75 -10.41 10.80 -2.74
C HIS A 75 -9.64 12.11 -2.94
N ALA A 76 -10.08 13.25 -2.37
CA ALA A 76 -9.34 14.50 -2.44
C ALA A 76 -8.18 14.51 -1.42
N GLN A 77 -7.15 13.76 -1.72
CA GLN A 77 -5.93 13.67 -0.91
C GLN A 77 -4.73 14.18 -1.68
N THR A 78 -4.02 15.14 -1.11
CA THR A 78 -2.77 15.67 -1.65
C THR A 78 -1.61 15.22 -0.79
N ASN A 79 -0.50 14.84 -1.41
CA ASN A 79 0.73 14.52 -0.70
C ASN A 79 1.72 15.69 -0.83
N PHE A 80 2.22 16.17 0.30
CA PHE A 80 3.28 17.18 0.39
C PHE A 80 4.55 16.53 0.92
N SER A 81 5.63 16.57 0.15
CA SER A 81 6.96 16.13 0.58
C SER A 81 7.73 17.34 1.06
N ILE A 82 8.16 17.33 2.33
CA ILE A 82 8.89 18.43 2.96
C ILE A 82 10.29 17.97 3.35
N LYS A 83 11.31 18.75 2.98
CA LYS A 83 12.71 18.54 3.38
C LYS A 83 13.31 19.85 3.89
N ASN A 84 13.94 19.81 5.06
CA ASN A 84 14.54 20.99 5.69
C ASN A 84 13.59 22.19 5.75
N GLY A 85 12.30 21.95 6.04
CA GLY A 85 11.27 22.97 6.14
C GLY A 85 10.77 23.54 4.82
N ASN A 86 11.17 23.01 3.68
CA ASN A 86 10.69 23.44 2.36
C ASN A 86 9.87 22.35 1.68
N VAL A 87 8.77 22.73 1.04
CA VAL A 87 8.00 21.83 0.18
C VAL A 87 8.81 21.56 -1.08
N VAL A 88 9.21 20.31 -1.28
CA VAL A 88 10.05 19.87 -2.42
C VAL A 88 9.26 19.17 -3.52
N TYR A 89 8.08 18.60 -3.18
CA TYR A 89 7.20 17.95 -4.14
C TYR A 89 5.75 17.96 -3.65
N VAL A 90 4.79 18.07 -4.57
CA VAL A 90 3.35 17.99 -4.29
C VAL A 90 2.66 17.14 -5.35
N ALA A 91 1.97 16.10 -4.90
CA ALA A 91 1.05 15.31 -5.73
C ALA A 91 -0.39 15.77 -5.42
N ASN A 92 -0.89 16.75 -6.19
CA ASN A 92 -2.18 17.38 -5.94
C ASN A 92 -3.36 16.53 -6.45
N ARG A 93 -4.35 16.31 -5.56
CA ARG A 93 -5.67 15.74 -5.89
C ARG A 93 -6.79 16.53 -5.21
N PHE A 94 -6.55 17.78 -4.84
CA PHE A 94 -7.60 18.63 -4.33
C PHE A 94 -8.58 18.99 -5.42
N GLU A 95 -9.85 18.99 -5.06
CA GLU A 95 -10.95 19.40 -5.93
C GLU A 95 -11.06 20.91 -6.01
N SER A 96 -11.49 21.41 -7.19
CA SER A 96 -11.66 22.84 -7.42
C SER A 96 -13.14 23.25 -7.44
N ASN A 97 -13.40 24.54 -7.15
CA ASN A 97 -14.73 25.14 -7.18
C ASN A 97 -15.75 24.38 -6.31
N ILE A 98 -15.34 23.93 -5.14
CA ILE A 98 -16.11 23.04 -4.27
C ILE A 98 -17.47 23.63 -3.93
N ALA A 99 -17.52 24.90 -3.51
CA ALA A 99 -18.74 25.58 -3.07
C ALA A 99 -19.86 25.58 -4.11
N GLN A 100 -19.52 25.61 -5.43
CA GLN A 100 -20.47 25.58 -6.54
C GLN A 100 -20.91 24.16 -6.91
N ARG A 101 -20.20 23.13 -6.43
CA ARG A 101 -20.41 21.73 -6.80
C ARG A 101 -21.14 20.93 -5.72
N VAL A 102 -21.12 21.40 -4.48
CA VAL A 102 -21.75 20.75 -3.33
C VAL A 102 -23.27 20.85 -3.41
N ASN A 103 -23.97 19.71 -3.23
CA ASN A 103 -25.44 19.66 -3.28
C ASN A 103 -26.11 20.09 -1.96
N THR A 104 -25.53 19.74 -0.81
CA THR A 104 -26.00 20.07 0.53
C THR A 104 -24.91 19.82 1.55
N THR A 105 -25.02 20.45 2.72
CA THR A 105 -24.12 20.23 3.88
C THR A 105 -24.82 19.47 5.02
N THR A 106 -26.11 19.21 4.86
CA THR A 106 -26.94 18.57 5.91
C THR A 106 -27.54 17.28 5.38
N PRO A 107 -27.29 16.14 6.02
CA PRO A 107 -27.89 14.86 5.63
C PRO A 107 -29.39 14.86 5.97
N ALA A 108 -30.21 14.25 5.09
CA ALA A 108 -31.62 13.97 5.35
C ALA A 108 -31.80 12.60 6.03
N TYR A 109 -30.94 11.64 5.70
CA TYR A 109 -30.90 10.34 6.39
C TYR A 109 -29.91 10.37 7.54
N SER A 110 -30.32 9.88 8.71
CA SER A 110 -29.37 9.62 9.79
C SER A 110 -28.38 8.52 9.38
N ILE A 111 -27.25 8.46 10.05
CA ILE A 111 -26.23 7.43 9.80
C ILE A 111 -26.79 6.01 9.94
N LEU A 112 -27.67 5.76 10.92
CA LEU A 112 -28.26 4.44 11.19
C LEU A 112 -29.34 4.08 10.16
N ASP A 113 -30.15 5.04 9.73
CA ASP A 113 -31.14 4.85 8.66
C ASP A 113 -30.43 4.54 7.33
N ALA A 114 -29.37 5.29 7.01
CA ALA A 114 -28.56 5.06 5.82
C ALA A 114 -27.88 3.66 5.84
N LEU A 115 -27.35 3.22 6.99
CA LEU A 115 -26.80 1.88 7.14
C LEU A 115 -27.84 0.80 6.93
N SER A 116 -29.09 1.02 7.42
CA SER A 116 -30.21 0.09 7.21
C SER A 116 -30.52 -0.08 5.73
N LEU A 117 -30.51 1.01 4.96
CA LEU A 117 -30.70 0.96 3.49
C LEU A 117 -29.55 0.20 2.80
N VAL A 118 -28.30 0.45 3.23
CA VAL A 118 -27.14 -0.27 2.70
C VAL A 118 -27.29 -1.77 2.96
N TYR A 119 -27.55 -2.20 4.20
CA TYR A 119 -27.71 -3.61 4.54
C TYR A 119 -28.87 -4.26 3.76
N GLY A 120 -29.98 -3.54 3.61
CA GLY A 120 -31.09 -4.00 2.76
C GLY A 120 -30.67 -4.26 1.31
N SER A 121 -29.82 -3.40 0.73
CA SER A 121 -29.30 -3.56 -0.64
C SER A 121 -28.38 -4.78 -0.82
N PHE A 122 -27.81 -5.29 0.27
CA PHE A 122 -26.96 -6.50 0.31
C PHE A 122 -27.72 -7.74 0.78
N ASN A 123 -29.03 -7.64 1.06
CA ASN A 123 -29.84 -8.69 1.69
C ASN A 123 -29.25 -9.17 3.04
N ILE A 124 -28.60 -8.25 3.79
CA ILE A 124 -28.08 -8.53 5.11
C ILE A 124 -29.15 -8.18 6.15
N THR A 125 -29.51 -9.14 6.99
CA THR A 125 -30.48 -8.94 8.07
C THR A 125 -29.72 -8.77 9.39
N PRO A 126 -29.82 -7.59 10.06
CA PRO A 126 -29.25 -7.41 11.39
C PRO A 126 -29.95 -8.31 12.41
N ILE A 127 -29.16 -8.82 13.36
CA ILE A 127 -29.66 -9.62 14.50
C ILE A 127 -29.97 -8.73 15.73
N GLU A 128 -29.49 -7.49 15.72
CA GLU A 128 -29.76 -6.48 16.73
C GLU A 128 -29.83 -5.08 16.11
N SER A 129 -30.29 -4.10 16.89
CA SER A 129 -30.37 -2.70 16.44
C SER A 129 -28.99 -2.07 16.28
N PHE A 130 -28.83 -1.23 15.25
CA PHE A 130 -27.63 -0.42 15.07
C PHE A 130 -27.48 0.62 16.17
N GLN A 131 -26.27 0.78 16.70
CA GLN A 131 -25.92 1.76 17.72
C GLN A 131 -24.53 2.35 17.44
N ILE A 132 -24.40 3.65 17.59
CA ILE A 132 -23.09 4.30 17.56
C ILE A 132 -22.36 3.94 18.84
N GLN A 133 -21.33 3.13 18.76
CA GLN A 133 -20.50 2.74 19.90
C GLN A 133 -19.47 3.81 20.24
N ARG A 134 -18.93 4.50 19.22
CA ARG A 134 -17.87 5.47 19.41
C ARG A 134 -17.89 6.53 18.32
N THR A 135 -17.69 7.79 18.70
CA THR A 135 -17.29 8.86 17.80
C THR A 135 -15.76 8.89 17.74
N ILE A 136 -15.17 8.56 16.61
CA ILE A 136 -13.72 8.54 16.41
C ILE A 136 -13.21 9.97 16.27
N ARG A 137 -13.89 10.76 15.43
CA ARG A 137 -13.73 12.21 15.25
C ARG A 137 -15.04 12.80 14.67
N THR A 138 -15.11 14.09 14.49
CA THR A 138 -16.27 14.72 13.83
C THR A 138 -16.55 14.05 12.48
N ASN A 139 -17.81 13.67 12.25
CA ASN A 139 -18.27 12.98 11.04
C ASN A 139 -17.64 11.60 10.77
N TYR A 140 -17.04 10.95 11.80
CA TYR A 140 -16.49 9.62 11.72
C TYR A 140 -16.84 8.78 12.94
N TYR A 141 -17.53 7.68 12.73
CA TYR A 141 -18.16 6.87 13.77
C TYR A 141 -17.82 5.39 13.62
N GLN A 142 -17.88 4.70 14.74
CA GLN A 142 -17.89 3.25 14.81
C GLN A 142 -19.29 2.82 15.29
N ILE A 143 -19.93 1.94 14.51
CA ILE A 143 -21.25 1.36 14.79
C ILE A 143 -21.02 -0.10 15.20
N ASN A 144 -21.89 -0.62 16.07
CA ASN A 144 -21.81 -1.99 16.57
C ASN A 144 -21.86 -3.04 15.44
N ASP A 145 -21.33 -4.21 15.75
CA ASP A 145 -21.52 -5.40 14.93
C ASP A 145 -22.96 -5.92 15.11
N ALA A 146 -23.86 -5.48 14.24
CA ALA A 146 -25.27 -5.90 14.30
C ALA A 146 -25.53 -7.22 13.57
N ILE A 147 -24.52 -7.94 13.10
CA ILE A 147 -24.66 -9.22 12.38
C ILE A 147 -23.90 -10.39 13.00
N GLY A 148 -23.21 -10.15 14.13
CA GLY A 148 -22.61 -11.21 14.94
C GLY A 148 -21.30 -11.79 14.38
N ILE A 149 -20.52 -10.99 13.66
CA ILE A 149 -19.22 -11.38 13.08
C ILE A 149 -18.00 -10.84 13.84
N ASN A 150 -18.22 -10.14 14.96
CA ASN A 150 -17.21 -9.45 15.77
C ASN A 150 -16.44 -8.35 15.05
N GLU A 151 -17.02 -7.76 14.00
CA GLU A 151 -16.43 -6.68 13.24
C GLU A 151 -17.36 -5.45 13.23
N PRO A 152 -16.94 -4.30 13.76
CA PRO A 152 -17.75 -3.09 13.75
C PRO A 152 -17.83 -2.47 12.37
N VAL A 153 -18.87 -1.69 12.12
CA VAL A 153 -19.00 -0.89 10.92
C VAL A 153 -18.34 0.48 11.15
N LEU A 154 -17.45 0.88 10.24
CA LEU A 154 -16.94 2.24 10.21
C LEU A 154 -17.78 3.10 9.28
N ALA A 155 -18.12 4.31 9.72
CA ALA A 155 -18.98 5.21 8.94
C ALA A 155 -18.49 6.65 9.00
N LYS A 156 -18.38 7.28 7.82
CA LYS A 156 -17.99 8.69 7.66
C LYS A 156 -19.05 9.45 6.88
N LEU A 157 -19.25 10.73 7.21
CA LEU A 157 -19.93 11.66 6.32
C LEU A 157 -18.88 12.27 5.39
N VAL A 158 -19.10 12.16 4.08
CA VAL A 158 -18.16 12.61 3.05
C VAL A 158 -18.89 13.28 1.87
N TYR A 159 -18.15 13.95 1.02
CA TYR A 159 -18.62 14.30 -0.32
C TYR A 159 -18.08 13.31 -1.34
N GLN A 160 -18.98 12.69 -2.11
CA GLN A 160 -18.65 11.82 -3.24
C GLN A 160 -18.79 12.61 -4.55
N LEU A 161 -17.74 12.61 -5.37
CA LEU A 161 -17.79 13.12 -6.73
C LEU A 161 -18.60 12.16 -7.60
N ASN A 162 -19.58 12.69 -8.38
CA ASN A 162 -20.35 11.92 -9.34
C ASN A 162 -19.88 12.20 -10.78
N GLU A 163 -20.43 11.47 -11.74
CA GLU A 163 -20.11 11.61 -13.18
C GLU A 163 -20.42 13.00 -13.75
N GLU A 164 -21.37 13.72 -13.17
CA GLU A 164 -21.73 15.09 -13.55
C GLU A 164 -20.80 16.15 -12.94
N ASN A 165 -19.71 15.73 -12.32
CA ASN A 165 -18.78 16.61 -11.62
C ASN A 165 -19.42 17.38 -10.44
N LYS A 166 -20.43 16.79 -9.77
CA LYS A 166 -21.04 17.32 -8.55
C LYS A 166 -20.54 16.58 -7.33
N LEU A 167 -20.46 17.28 -6.21
CA LEU A 167 -20.08 16.74 -4.91
C LEU A 167 -21.35 16.44 -4.12
N ARG A 168 -21.72 15.17 -4.04
CA ARG A 168 -22.91 14.70 -3.34
C ARG A 168 -22.56 14.31 -1.92
N LEU A 169 -23.30 14.85 -0.95
CA LEU A 169 -23.16 14.47 0.46
C LEU A 169 -23.56 13.01 0.62
N ALA A 170 -22.70 12.20 1.21
CA ALA A 170 -22.88 10.76 1.31
C ALA A 170 -22.42 10.22 2.67
N TRP A 171 -23.05 9.16 3.13
CA TRP A 171 -22.50 8.29 4.18
C TRP A 171 -21.62 7.24 3.52
N ASP A 172 -20.37 7.16 3.92
CA ASP A 172 -19.38 6.15 3.51
C ASP A 172 -19.26 5.10 4.60
N PHE A 173 -19.67 3.86 4.29
CA PHE A 173 -19.63 2.73 5.20
C PHE A 173 -18.56 1.74 4.78
N THR A 174 -17.76 1.26 5.75
CA THR A 174 -16.85 0.14 5.56
C THR A 174 -17.25 -0.99 6.50
N PHE A 175 -17.55 -2.17 5.95
CA PHE A 175 -18.01 -3.33 6.72
C PHE A 175 -17.67 -4.66 6.03
N TYR A 176 -17.48 -5.71 6.82
CA TYR A 176 -17.34 -7.06 6.30
C TYR A 176 -18.69 -7.69 5.96
N SER A 177 -18.71 -8.51 4.89
CA SER A 177 -19.84 -9.40 4.62
C SER A 177 -19.98 -10.47 5.73
N PRO A 178 -21.20 -11.06 5.94
CA PRO A 178 -21.43 -12.05 7.00
C PRO A 178 -20.50 -13.27 6.95
N ASN A 179 -19.95 -13.59 5.80
CA ASN A 179 -19.03 -14.72 5.60
C ASN A 179 -17.54 -14.32 5.57
N HIS A 180 -17.21 -13.06 5.92
CA HIS A 180 -15.87 -12.45 5.88
C HIS A 180 -15.15 -12.49 4.51
N LYS A 181 -15.84 -12.83 3.43
CA LYS A 181 -15.20 -12.94 2.08
C LYS A 181 -15.01 -11.58 1.41
N ASN A 182 -15.79 -10.57 1.79
CA ASN A 182 -15.76 -9.25 1.20
C ASN A 182 -15.63 -8.20 2.30
N LEU A 183 -14.85 -7.17 2.04
CA LEU A 183 -14.81 -5.94 2.82
C LEU A 183 -15.37 -4.81 1.94
N TRP A 184 -16.60 -4.43 2.20
CA TRP A 184 -17.29 -3.46 1.39
C TRP A 184 -16.98 -2.02 1.82
N SER A 185 -16.69 -1.16 0.85
CA SER A 185 -16.76 0.30 0.96
C SER A 185 -17.95 0.77 0.14
N VAL A 186 -18.96 1.34 0.79
CA VAL A 186 -20.23 1.72 0.17
C VAL A 186 -20.55 3.16 0.49
N ARG A 187 -20.77 3.97 -0.54
CA ARG A 187 -21.24 5.35 -0.38
C ARG A 187 -22.69 5.46 -0.81
N ILE A 188 -23.52 5.92 0.10
CA ILE A 188 -24.95 6.16 -0.09
C ILE A 188 -25.23 7.65 0.05
N ASP A 189 -25.98 8.21 -0.89
CA ASP A 189 -26.38 9.62 -0.84
C ASP A 189 -27.17 9.92 0.43
N ALA A 190 -26.64 10.84 1.23
CA ALA A 190 -27.21 11.20 2.51
C ALA A 190 -28.54 12.00 2.41
N LYS A 191 -28.94 12.42 1.20
CA LYS A 191 -30.17 13.18 0.94
C LYS A 191 -31.32 12.29 0.47
N ASN A 192 -31.05 11.32 -0.42
CA ASN A 192 -32.11 10.53 -1.09
C ASN A 192 -31.97 9.02 -0.91
N GLY A 193 -30.89 8.52 -0.29
CA GLY A 193 -30.68 7.08 -0.04
C GLY A 193 -30.27 6.27 -1.27
N GLU A 194 -29.79 6.90 -2.33
CA GLU A 194 -29.27 6.25 -3.52
C GLU A 194 -27.83 5.72 -3.26
N ILE A 195 -27.54 4.47 -3.65
CA ILE A 195 -26.18 3.96 -3.62
C ILE A 195 -25.38 4.65 -4.73
N LEU A 196 -24.39 5.45 -4.35
CA LEU A 196 -23.53 6.18 -5.28
C LEU A 196 -22.34 5.34 -5.76
N GLU A 197 -21.79 4.53 -4.86
CA GLU A 197 -20.61 3.72 -5.14
C GLU A 197 -20.60 2.48 -4.25
N LYS A 198 -20.12 1.37 -4.78
CA LYS A 198 -19.96 0.12 -4.07
C LYS A 198 -18.69 -0.58 -4.52
N GLN A 199 -17.72 -0.76 -3.63
CA GLN A 199 -16.45 -1.37 -3.92
C GLN A 199 -16.13 -2.47 -2.92
N ASP A 200 -15.75 -3.65 -3.42
CA ASP A 200 -15.11 -4.67 -2.59
C ASP A 200 -13.62 -4.32 -2.43
N MET A 201 -13.21 -4.15 -1.20
CA MET A 201 -11.82 -3.84 -0.83
C MET A 201 -10.95 -5.10 -0.74
N VAL A 202 -11.57 -6.30 -0.73
CA VAL A 202 -10.84 -7.56 -0.82
C VAL A 202 -10.45 -7.79 -2.27
N VAL A 203 -9.18 -7.68 -2.55
CA VAL A 203 -8.62 -8.04 -3.85
C VAL A 203 -8.51 -9.55 -3.90
N SER A 204 -9.42 -10.20 -4.62
CA SER A 204 -9.33 -11.63 -4.95
C SER A 204 -9.09 -11.76 -6.44
N CYS A 205 -8.00 -12.43 -6.81
CA CYS A 205 -7.80 -12.84 -8.20
C CYS A 205 -8.49 -14.20 -8.37
N SER A 206 -9.58 -14.25 -9.11
CA SER A 206 -10.20 -15.52 -9.50
C SER A 206 -9.57 -16.01 -10.80
N PHE A 207 -8.55 -16.84 -10.69
CA PHE A 207 -8.03 -17.64 -11.83
C PHE A 207 -8.86 -18.93 -12.01
N GLY A 208 -10.17 -18.84 -11.80
CA GLY A 208 -11.09 -19.97 -11.97
C GLY A 208 -11.29 -20.34 -13.43
N LYS A 209 -11.37 -21.63 -13.72
CA LYS A 209 -11.58 -22.18 -15.08
C LYS A 209 -12.90 -21.79 -15.75
N ASP A 210 -13.82 -21.14 -15.05
CA ASP A 210 -15.20 -20.90 -15.48
C ASP A 210 -15.66 -19.42 -15.41
N SER A 211 -14.74 -18.46 -15.34
CA SER A 211 -15.13 -17.07 -15.49
C SER A 211 -15.21 -16.71 -16.97
N ASP A 212 -16.39 -16.29 -17.42
CA ASP A 212 -16.59 -15.70 -18.75
C ASP A 212 -15.80 -14.38 -18.85
N HIS A 213 -14.56 -14.48 -19.30
CA HIS A 213 -13.63 -13.35 -19.48
C HIS A 213 -13.94 -12.51 -20.73
N SER A 214 -15.04 -12.77 -21.43
CA SER A 214 -15.39 -12.05 -22.67
C SER A 214 -15.71 -10.57 -22.48
N LYS A 215 -15.87 -10.11 -21.23
CA LYS A 215 -16.20 -8.71 -20.89
C LYS A 215 -15.04 -7.86 -20.39
N HIS A 216 -13.86 -8.45 -20.16
CA HIS A 216 -12.66 -7.70 -19.75
C HIS A 216 -11.65 -7.67 -20.88
N GLN A 217 -11.65 -6.57 -21.65
CA GLN A 217 -10.84 -6.39 -22.88
C GLN A 217 -9.33 -6.29 -22.65
N HIS A 218 -8.78 -6.54 -21.45
CA HIS A 218 -7.35 -6.37 -21.16
C HIS A 218 -6.72 -7.50 -20.35
N TYR A 219 -7.16 -8.75 -20.54
CA TYR A 219 -6.41 -9.86 -20.00
C TYR A 219 -5.61 -10.56 -21.11
N VAL A 220 -4.35 -10.18 -21.23
CA VAL A 220 -3.36 -11.01 -21.92
C VAL A 220 -2.97 -12.12 -20.94
N PRO A 221 -3.02 -13.40 -21.32
CA PRO A 221 -2.57 -14.46 -20.42
C PRO A 221 -1.15 -14.19 -19.97
N PHE A 222 -0.95 -13.98 -18.67
CA PHE A 222 0.31 -13.60 -18.03
C PHE A 222 1.45 -14.62 -18.26
N THR A 223 1.15 -15.79 -18.77
CA THR A 223 2.05 -16.93 -18.85
C THR A 223 3.06 -16.91 -20.00
N LYS A 224 2.95 -15.99 -20.97
CA LYS A 224 3.90 -15.93 -22.10
C LYS A 224 4.69 -14.64 -22.25
N GLN A 225 4.43 -13.60 -21.46
CA GLN A 225 5.00 -12.27 -21.68
C GLN A 225 5.78 -11.65 -20.51
N LEU A 226 5.89 -12.33 -19.37
CA LEU A 226 6.70 -11.84 -18.26
C LEU A 226 8.19 -11.83 -18.61
N PHE A 227 8.63 -12.84 -19.36
CA PHE A 227 9.99 -12.88 -19.88
C PHE A 227 9.92 -12.65 -21.40
N LYS A 228 10.72 -11.70 -21.91
CA LYS A 228 10.95 -11.58 -23.35
C LYS A 228 11.57 -12.88 -23.81
N GLU A 229 11.13 -13.46 -24.95
CA GLU A 229 11.77 -14.63 -25.54
C GLU A 229 13.22 -14.29 -25.85
N GLU A 230 14.15 -14.86 -25.09
CA GLU A 230 15.56 -14.78 -25.39
C GLU A 230 15.89 -15.75 -26.53
N SER A 231 16.62 -15.24 -27.53
CA SER A 231 17.28 -16.08 -28.54
C SER A 231 18.24 -17.01 -27.81
N ALA A 232 18.11 -18.32 -28.03
CA ALA A 232 18.86 -19.37 -27.35
C ALA A 232 20.38 -19.06 -27.31
N ILE A 233 20.84 -18.57 -26.12
CA ILE A 233 22.25 -18.51 -25.79
C ILE A 233 22.61 -19.86 -25.18
N SER A 234 23.72 -20.46 -25.59
CA SER A 234 24.23 -21.73 -25.05
C SER A 234 24.42 -21.57 -23.53
N VAL A 235 23.61 -22.29 -22.75
CA VAL A 235 23.65 -22.26 -21.31
C VAL A 235 24.95 -22.92 -20.85
N VAL A 236 25.85 -22.14 -20.24
CA VAL A 236 26.83 -22.68 -19.29
C VAL A 236 26.01 -23.13 -18.08
N GLU A 237 26.10 -24.38 -17.65
CA GLU A 237 25.40 -24.88 -16.46
C GLU A 237 26.01 -24.17 -15.21
N THR A 238 25.46 -23.03 -14.85
CA THR A 238 25.72 -22.43 -13.55
C THR A 238 25.02 -23.27 -12.49
N GLN A 239 25.64 -23.44 -11.34
CA GLN A 239 25.06 -24.18 -10.21
C GLN A 239 23.83 -23.41 -9.69
N SER A 240 22.65 -23.69 -10.24
CA SER A 240 21.41 -23.06 -9.82
C SER A 240 20.58 -24.01 -8.97
N GLY A 241 19.97 -23.46 -7.92
CA GLY A 241 19.20 -24.25 -6.96
C GLY A 241 17.88 -24.79 -7.49
N SER A 242 17.28 -25.69 -6.71
CA SER A 242 15.91 -26.16 -6.88
C SER A 242 15.06 -25.76 -5.66
N TYR A 243 13.80 -25.34 -5.94
CA TYR A 243 12.95 -24.71 -4.92
C TYR A 243 11.53 -25.31 -4.99
N ARG A 244 11.06 -25.88 -3.87
CA ARG A 244 9.66 -26.34 -3.74
C ARG A 244 8.77 -25.15 -3.33
N VAL A 245 8.14 -24.53 -4.32
CA VAL A 245 7.43 -23.25 -4.16
C VAL A 245 6.08 -23.25 -4.87
N ILE A 246 5.24 -22.26 -4.59
CA ILE A 246 4.14 -21.89 -5.46
C ILE A 246 4.74 -21.12 -6.64
N PRO A 247 4.62 -21.61 -7.88
CA PRO A 247 5.15 -20.90 -9.06
C PRO A 247 4.55 -19.50 -9.22
N TYR A 248 5.30 -18.58 -9.81
CA TYR A 248 4.88 -17.18 -9.98
C TYR A 248 3.54 -16.98 -10.73
N ASN A 249 3.13 -17.96 -11.54
CA ASN A 249 1.86 -17.98 -12.29
C ASN A 249 0.69 -18.59 -11.50
N ILE A 250 0.92 -18.97 -10.24
CA ILE A 250 -0.10 -19.48 -9.32
C ILE A 250 -0.19 -18.52 -8.13
N GLU A 251 -1.37 -17.98 -7.90
CA GLU A 251 -1.58 -16.91 -6.92
C GLU A 251 -1.29 -17.36 -5.48
N SER A 252 -1.75 -18.54 -5.10
CA SER A 252 -1.63 -19.05 -3.75
C SER A 252 -1.80 -20.55 -3.67
N PRO A 253 -1.53 -21.19 -2.51
CA PRO A 253 -1.79 -22.62 -2.31
C PRO A 253 -3.25 -23.05 -2.49
N ASN A 254 -4.20 -22.10 -2.50
CA ASN A 254 -5.60 -22.37 -2.77
C ASN A 254 -5.92 -22.49 -4.28
N HIS A 255 -5.02 -22.00 -5.13
CA HIS A 255 -5.20 -21.92 -6.58
C HIS A 255 -4.36 -22.93 -7.36
N GLY A 256 -3.42 -23.59 -6.68
CA GLY A 256 -2.59 -24.63 -7.28
C GLY A 256 -1.60 -25.23 -6.31
N GLU A 257 -0.93 -26.28 -6.74
CA GLU A 257 0.02 -27.02 -5.93
C GLU A 257 1.43 -26.43 -6.01
N ARG A 258 2.21 -26.65 -4.96
CA ARG A 258 3.63 -26.37 -4.95
C ARG A 258 4.38 -27.26 -5.92
N GLN A 259 5.32 -26.71 -6.66
CA GLN A 259 6.17 -27.42 -7.61
C GLN A 259 7.64 -27.30 -7.24
N LEU A 260 8.43 -28.33 -7.54
CA LEU A 260 9.90 -28.24 -7.45
C LEU A 260 10.40 -27.64 -8.77
N ILE A 261 10.87 -26.40 -8.69
CA ILE A 261 11.36 -25.65 -9.86
C ILE A 261 12.89 -25.62 -9.79
N SER A 262 13.54 -26.13 -10.81
CA SER A 262 15.00 -26.11 -10.92
C SER A 262 15.43 -25.04 -11.89
N THR A 263 16.54 -24.37 -11.58
CA THR A 263 17.18 -23.35 -12.46
C THR A 263 16.22 -22.21 -12.88
N PRO A 264 15.48 -21.57 -11.94
CA PRO A 264 14.46 -20.59 -12.32
C PRO A 264 14.99 -19.22 -12.68
N HIS A 265 16.29 -18.95 -12.51
CA HIS A 265 16.89 -17.63 -12.76
C HIS A 265 16.90 -17.27 -14.24
N ASN A 266 16.82 -15.98 -14.53
CA ASN A 266 17.02 -15.45 -15.86
C ASN A 266 18.52 -15.20 -16.08
N ALA A 267 19.09 -15.77 -17.15
CA ALA A 267 20.53 -15.74 -17.41
C ALA A 267 21.09 -14.33 -17.70
N THR A 268 20.25 -13.37 -18.11
CA THR A 268 20.67 -11.98 -18.34
C THR A 268 20.65 -11.17 -17.05
N ALA A 269 19.60 -11.34 -16.23
CA ALA A 269 19.40 -10.59 -15.01
C ALA A 269 20.21 -11.15 -13.82
N SER A 270 20.40 -12.46 -13.78
CA SER A 270 21.13 -13.20 -12.73
C SER A 270 22.09 -14.20 -13.35
N PRO A 271 23.16 -13.72 -14.01
CA PRO A 271 24.00 -14.53 -14.89
C PRO A 271 24.77 -15.65 -14.18
N TYR A 272 24.98 -15.52 -12.88
CA TYR A 272 25.65 -16.51 -12.04
C TYR A 272 24.68 -17.27 -11.10
N GLY A 273 23.36 -17.17 -11.36
CA GLY A 273 22.32 -17.72 -10.51
C GLY A 273 22.00 -16.86 -9.29
N TRP A 274 21.01 -17.28 -8.50
CA TRP A 274 20.49 -16.45 -7.41
C TRP A 274 21.31 -16.48 -6.12
N HIS A 275 22.23 -17.44 -5.96
CA HIS A 275 23.06 -17.61 -4.75
C HIS A 275 24.49 -17.05 -4.90
N ASP A 276 24.83 -16.55 -6.06
CA ASP A 276 26.07 -15.82 -6.31
C ASP A 276 26.03 -14.42 -5.69
N THR A 277 27.17 -13.91 -5.24
CA THR A 277 27.35 -12.52 -4.80
C THR A 277 28.68 -11.91 -5.24
N ASN A 278 29.58 -12.71 -5.82
CA ASN A 278 30.92 -12.25 -6.19
C ASN A 278 31.13 -12.06 -7.70
N GLY A 279 30.20 -12.55 -8.53
CA GLY A 279 30.27 -12.47 -10.00
C GLY A 279 31.19 -13.53 -10.61
N VAL A 280 31.38 -14.64 -9.93
CA VAL A 280 32.12 -15.81 -10.39
C VAL A 280 31.24 -17.03 -10.26
N ASP A 281 31.26 -17.92 -11.25
CA ASP A 281 30.43 -19.13 -11.20
C ASP A 281 30.55 -19.90 -9.89
N GLY A 282 29.39 -20.12 -9.25
CA GLY A 282 29.28 -20.82 -7.97
C GLY A 282 28.35 -20.08 -7.03
N ALA A 283 28.04 -20.73 -5.90
CA ALA A 283 27.18 -20.16 -4.87
C ALA A 283 28.00 -19.84 -3.62
N GLU A 284 27.99 -18.59 -3.14
CA GLU A 284 28.61 -18.23 -1.86
C GLU A 284 27.74 -18.61 -0.68
N PHE A 285 26.44 -18.82 -0.89
CA PHE A 285 25.51 -19.16 0.17
C PHE A 285 24.69 -20.40 -0.15
N THR A 286 24.62 -21.32 0.81
CA THR A 286 23.72 -22.48 0.76
C THR A 286 22.36 -22.21 1.40
N ILE A 287 22.14 -21.00 1.93
CA ILE A 287 20.90 -20.55 2.52
C ILE A 287 20.12 -19.65 1.54
N THR A 288 18.90 -19.28 1.87
CA THR A 288 18.07 -18.34 1.07
C THR A 288 18.65 -16.92 1.04
N ARG A 289 19.86 -16.80 0.51
CA ARG A 289 20.62 -15.58 0.34
C ARG A 289 21.39 -15.60 -0.97
N GLY A 290 21.51 -14.43 -1.61
CA GLY A 290 22.32 -14.22 -2.80
C GLY A 290 22.42 -12.75 -3.15
N ASN A 291 22.64 -12.42 -4.43
CA ASN A 291 22.86 -11.06 -4.89
C ASN A 291 21.62 -10.15 -4.75
N ASN A 292 20.43 -10.69 -5.02
CA ASN A 292 19.22 -9.89 -5.13
C ASN A 292 18.41 -9.84 -3.83
N THR A 293 18.54 -10.85 -2.97
CA THR A 293 17.76 -10.94 -1.74
C THR A 293 18.42 -11.82 -0.67
N TRP A 294 18.05 -11.55 0.56
CA TRP A 294 18.30 -12.39 1.72
C TRP A 294 16.98 -12.61 2.46
N ALA A 295 16.32 -13.73 2.19
CA ALA A 295 15.08 -14.11 2.86
C ALA A 295 15.38 -14.91 4.13
N LYS A 296 14.82 -14.46 5.25
CA LYS A 296 14.99 -15.09 6.57
C LYS A 296 13.78 -14.82 7.47
N GLU A 297 13.62 -15.62 8.49
CA GLU A 297 12.64 -15.38 9.53
C GLU A 297 13.08 -14.21 10.44
N ASP A 298 12.11 -13.36 10.81
CA ASP A 298 12.29 -12.32 11.85
C ASP A 298 11.06 -12.25 12.76
N ARG A 299 10.66 -13.40 13.32
CA ARG A 299 9.47 -13.55 14.17
C ARG A 299 9.47 -12.63 15.39
N ASN A 300 10.63 -12.29 15.90
CA ASN A 300 10.79 -11.46 17.08
C ASN A 300 10.89 -9.96 16.75
N GLY A 301 10.87 -9.57 15.47
CA GLY A 301 10.97 -8.18 15.03
C GLY A 301 12.28 -7.50 15.41
N THR A 302 13.37 -8.26 15.52
CA THR A 302 14.67 -7.75 15.97
C THR A 302 15.58 -7.32 14.82
N ASN A 303 15.16 -7.57 13.57
CA ASN A 303 16.00 -7.41 12.37
C ASN A 303 17.38 -8.09 12.49
N SER A 304 17.42 -9.19 13.26
CA SER A 304 18.67 -9.89 13.53
C SER A 304 19.28 -10.44 12.25
N VAL A 305 20.56 -10.18 12.03
CA VAL A 305 21.35 -10.82 10.96
C VAL A 305 21.46 -12.33 11.14
N PHE A 306 21.15 -12.83 12.32
CA PHE A 306 21.19 -14.25 12.70
C PHE A 306 19.82 -14.94 12.64
N GLY A 307 18.79 -14.31 12.01
CA GLY A 307 17.50 -14.96 11.78
C GLY A 307 17.67 -16.26 10.98
N ALA A 308 16.83 -17.25 11.30
CA ALA A 308 16.89 -18.53 10.62
C ALA A 308 16.54 -18.37 9.13
N ALA A 309 17.46 -18.76 8.26
CA ALA A 309 17.27 -18.85 6.82
C ALA A 309 17.32 -20.32 6.40
N PRO A 310 16.38 -20.81 5.59
CA PRO A 310 16.41 -22.17 5.05
C PRO A 310 17.75 -22.48 4.38
N ASN A 311 18.25 -23.70 4.59
CA ASN A 311 19.51 -24.16 4.02
C ASN A 311 19.24 -25.32 3.04
N GLY A 312 19.59 -25.12 1.75
CA GLY A 312 19.46 -26.11 0.69
C GLY A 312 20.66 -27.06 0.56
N GLY A 313 21.65 -26.94 1.44
CA GLY A 313 22.89 -27.73 1.38
C GLY A 313 23.75 -27.42 0.16
N ALA A 314 24.78 -28.22 -0.06
CA ALA A 314 25.74 -27.99 -1.13
C ALA A 314 25.17 -28.08 -2.55
N ILE A 315 24.02 -28.76 -2.71
CA ILE A 315 23.32 -28.90 -4.00
C ILE A 315 22.21 -27.87 -4.18
N LEU A 316 21.99 -26.96 -3.20
CA LEU A 316 20.99 -25.92 -3.22
C LEU A 316 19.57 -26.44 -3.42
N GLU A 317 19.21 -27.55 -2.77
CA GLU A 317 17.86 -28.10 -2.82
C GLU A 317 17.02 -27.57 -1.64
N PHE A 318 16.05 -26.72 -1.95
CA PHE A 318 15.16 -26.10 -0.98
C PHE A 318 13.77 -26.76 -1.02
N ASP A 319 13.70 -28.05 -0.69
CA ASP A 319 12.45 -28.82 -0.63
C ASP A 319 12.02 -29.03 0.82
N PHE A 320 11.17 -28.14 1.33
CA PHE A 320 10.68 -28.18 2.71
C PHE A 320 9.17 -28.49 2.78
N PRO A 321 8.72 -29.23 3.81
CA PRO A 321 7.29 -29.53 3.97
C PRO A 321 6.47 -28.27 4.25
N TYR A 322 5.23 -28.24 3.73
CA TYR A 322 4.30 -27.12 3.91
C TYR A 322 3.22 -27.42 4.97
N GLY A 323 2.75 -28.68 5.06
CA GLY A 323 1.71 -29.09 6.02
C GLY A 323 0.27 -28.73 5.64
N GLY A 324 0.06 -28.06 4.47
CA GLY A 324 -1.26 -27.71 3.95
C GLY A 324 -1.82 -26.37 4.44
N ASN A 325 -2.94 -25.94 3.84
CA ASN A 325 -3.52 -24.61 4.02
C ASN A 325 -4.08 -24.34 5.45
N SER A 326 -4.38 -25.40 6.20
CA SER A 326 -4.85 -25.30 7.60
C SER A 326 -3.71 -25.36 8.63
N ALA A 327 -2.47 -25.58 8.20
CA ALA A 327 -1.32 -25.63 9.11
C ALA A 327 -0.98 -24.23 9.64
N GLN A 328 -0.51 -24.18 10.88
CA GLN A 328 -0.04 -22.94 11.49
C GLN A 328 1.23 -22.45 10.77
N SER A 329 1.32 -21.16 10.44
CA SER A 329 2.47 -20.57 9.72
C SER A 329 3.82 -20.85 10.39
N THR A 330 3.85 -20.99 11.70
CA THR A 330 5.04 -21.33 12.47
C THR A 330 5.60 -22.73 12.21
N THR A 331 4.80 -23.65 11.63
CA THR A 331 5.20 -25.03 11.36
C THR A 331 5.83 -25.22 9.98
N TYR A 332 5.68 -24.24 9.07
CA TYR A 332 6.23 -24.31 7.72
C TYR A 332 7.09 -23.09 7.35
N THR A 333 7.74 -22.48 8.31
CA THR A 333 8.58 -21.29 8.13
C THR A 333 9.60 -21.45 7.01
N ASN A 334 10.29 -22.60 6.92
CA ASN A 334 11.28 -22.85 5.87
C ASN A 334 10.64 -22.86 4.47
N ALA A 335 9.47 -23.49 4.33
CA ALA A 335 8.75 -23.50 3.06
C ALA A 335 8.29 -22.09 2.66
N ALA A 336 7.77 -21.29 3.62
CA ALA A 336 7.35 -19.92 3.39
C ALA A 336 8.53 -19.00 3.02
N THR A 337 9.64 -19.12 3.74
CA THR A 337 10.86 -18.33 3.47
C THR A 337 11.49 -18.70 2.12
N THR A 338 11.47 -19.99 1.74
CA THR A 338 11.90 -20.44 0.41
C THR A 338 11.02 -19.83 -0.69
N ASN A 339 9.70 -19.79 -0.48
CA ASN A 339 8.78 -19.17 -1.44
C ASN A 339 9.03 -17.66 -1.56
N LEU A 340 9.30 -16.98 -0.45
CA LEU A 340 9.67 -15.56 -0.44
C LEU A 340 10.97 -15.32 -1.23
N PHE A 341 12.02 -16.12 -0.98
CA PHE A 341 13.29 -16.04 -1.72
C PHE A 341 13.06 -16.21 -3.24
N TYR A 342 12.31 -17.24 -3.62
CA TYR A 342 11.96 -17.51 -5.01
C TYR A 342 11.23 -16.30 -5.65
N MET A 343 10.14 -15.83 -5.02
CA MET A 343 9.33 -14.75 -5.59
C MET A 343 10.09 -13.43 -5.70
N THR A 344 10.93 -13.10 -4.71
CA THR A 344 11.73 -11.87 -4.74
C THR A 344 12.75 -11.88 -5.88
N ASN A 345 13.40 -13.04 -6.11
CA ASN A 345 14.34 -13.18 -7.22
C ASN A 345 13.62 -13.20 -8.58
N VAL A 346 12.46 -13.84 -8.70
CA VAL A 346 11.63 -13.76 -9.93
C VAL A 346 11.24 -12.32 -10.21
N MET A 347 10.82 -11.55 -9.20
CA MET A 347 10.50 -10.13 -9.35
C MET A 347 11.70 -9.31 -9.83
N HIS A 348 12.89 -9.54 -9.25
CA HIS A 348 14.13 -8.90 -9.72
C HIS A 348 14.37 -9.19 -11.21
N ASP A 349 14.35 -10.46 -11.60
CA ASP A 349 14.65 -10.89 -12.97
C ASP A 349 13.60 -10.38 -13.97
N VAL A 350 12.32 -10.28 -13.58
CA VAL A 350 11.27 -9.70 -14.40
C VAL A 350 11.49 -8.20 -14.59
N TRP A 351 11.65 -7.43 -13.50
CA TRP A 351 11.82 -5.98 -13.58
C TRP A 351 13.10 -5.56 -14.30
N TYR A 352 14.16 -6.38 -14.20
CA TYR A 352 15.38 -6.19 -14.99
C TYR A 352 15.09 -6.06 -16.48
N GLN A 353 14.23 -6.91 -17.03
CA GLN A 353 13.87 -6.88 -18.46
C GLN A 353 13.05 -5.66 -18.86
N TYR A 354 12.45 -4.97 -17.90
CA TYR A 354 11.72 -3.72 -18.09
C TYR A 354 12.55 -2.47 -17.77
N GLY A 355 13.87 -2.63 -17.62
CA GLY A 355 14.82 -1.53 -17.46
C GLY A 355 15.14 -1.18 -16.00
N PHE A 356 14.72 -1.98 -15.02
CA PHE A 356 15.18 -1.83 -13.64
C PHE A 356 16.43 -2.69 -13.43
N ASP A 357 17.50 -2.28 -14.10
CA ASP A 357 18.81 -2.93 -14.16
C ASP A 357 19.85 -2.22 -13.27
N GLU A 358 21.09 -2.65 -13.33
CA GLU A 358 22.20 -2.13 -12.54
C GLU A 358 22.38 -0.61 -12.72
N ALA A 359 22.32 -0.13 -13.94
CA ALA A 359 22.49 1.29 -14.25
C ALA A 359 21.34 2.15 -13.70
N ASN A 360 20.16 1.57 -13.51
CA ASN A 360 18.98 2.22 -12.97
C ASN A 360 18.75 1.94 -11.48
N GLY A 361 19.75 1.38 -10.77
CA GLY A 361 19.75 1.24 -9.33
C GLY A 361 18.83 0.13 -8.81
N ASN A 362 18.79 -1.02 -9.48
CA ASN A 362 18.09 -2.21 -8.98
C ASN A 362 18.67 -2.66 -7.61
N TYR A 363 17.86 -3.40 -6.86
CA TYR A 363 18.22 -3.84 -5.51
C TYR A 363 19.07 -5.12 -5.55
N GLN A 364 20.34 -4.99 -5.95
CA GLN A 364 21.31 -6.09 -5.88
C GLN A 364 22.61 -5.66 -5.18
N ALA A 365 23.34 -6.61 -4.59
CA ALA A 365 24.54 -6.32 -3.80
C ALA A 365 25.76 -6.07 -4.70
N ASN A 366 25.86 -6.77 -5.81
CA ASN A 366 26.96 -6.67 -6.77
C ASN A 366 26.40 -6.35 -8.17
N ASN A 367 26.81 -5.23 -8.73
CA ASN A 367 26.34 -4.77 -10.05
C ASN A 367 27.21 -5.33 -11.21
N TYR A 368 28.10 -6.26 -10.93
CA TYR A 368 28.96 -6.92 -11.96
C TYR A 368 29.72 -5.94 -12.85
N GLY A 369 30.02 -4.75 -12.33
CA GLY A 369 30.70 -3.68 -13.07
C GLY A 369 29.84 -2.96 -14.12
N LYS A 370 28.53 -3.15 -14.13
CA LYS A 370 27.60 -2.56 -15.10
C LYS A 370 27.07 -1.17 -14.71
N GLY A 371 27.54 -0.58 -13.64
CA GLY A 371 27.11 0.72 -13.15
C GLY A 371 26.16 0.63 -11.95
N GLY A 372 25.44 1.76 -11.60
CA GLY A 372 24.49 1.84 -10.50
C GLY A 372 25.05 2.34 -9.17
#